data_116e5dc8dbcd86ee535904166aeb3220
#
_entry.id   116e5dc8dbcd86ee535904166aeb3220
#
_cell.length_a   1.000
_cell.length_b   1.000
_cell.length_c   1.000
_cell.angle_alpha   90.00
_cell.angle_beta   90.00
_cell.angle_gamma   90.00
#
_symmetry.space_group_name_H-M   'P 1'
#
loop_
_entity.id
_entity.type
_entity.pdbx_description
1 polymer ?
#
loop_
_entity_poly.entity_id
_entity_poly.type
_entity_poly.pdbx_seq_one_letter_code
_entity_poly.pdbx_strand_id
1 'polypeptide(L)'
;LKWQDKESKLFYQLIALPEAEGNYLESSGSLMIAYSIMKACRLELLLADKYQQIGEEIFRGVMDLHLTDHDGRLHLGHTCEVAGLGPRHERNGSVEYYLSEPVVEDDPKAQGVMMMAYGEYLLLHNNEE
;
A
#
# COMPACT_ATOMS: atom_id res chain seq x y z
N LEU A 1 -12.24 -7.18 3.06
CA LEU A 1 -11.17 -7.52 2.16
C LEU A 1 -10.46 -8.79 2.65
N LYS A 2 -10.61 -9.88 1.88
CA LYS A 2 -10.26 -11.25 2.30
C LYS A 2 -8.81 -11.41 2.79
N TRP A 3 -7.89 -10.73 2.14
CA TRP A 3 -6.45 -10.89 2.35
C TRP A 3 -5.80 -9.69 3.05
N GLN A 4 -6.61 -8.79 3.59
CA GLN A 4 -6.15 -7.67 4.40
C GLN A 4 -5.69 -8.17 5.77
N ASP A 5 -4.52 -7.77 6.21
CA ASP A 5 -4.08 -8.01 7.57
C ASP A 5 -5.01 -7.31 8.57
N LYS A 6 -5.45 -8.03 9.59
CA LYS A 6 -6.50 -7.55 10.48
C LYS A 6 -6.01 -6.49 11.46
N GLU A 7 -4.75 -6.55 11.81
CA GLU A 7 -4.14 -5.64 12.79
C GLU A 7 -3.69 -4.34 12.11
N SER A 8 -2.80 -4.46 11.14
CA SER A 8 -2.22 -3.30 10.43
C SER A 8 -3.15 -2.68 9.40
N LYS A 9 -4.14 -3.42 8.91
CA LYS A 9 -5.02 -3.10 7.76
C LYS A 9 -4.32 -3.10 6.41
N LEU A 10 -3.04 -3.40 6.34
CA LEU A 10 -2.24 -3.42 5.14
C LEU A 10 -2.33 -4.76 4.39
N PHE A 11 -1.62 -4.83 3.29
CA PHE A 11 -1.51 -6.04 2.48
C PHE A 11 -0.05 -6.49 2.38
N TYR A 12 0.15 -7.79 2.43
CA TYR A 12 1.46 -8.40 2.21
C TYR A 12 1.88 -8.33 0.74
N GLN A 13 3.19 -8.35 0.49
CA GLN A 13 3.76 -8.44 -0.86
C GLN A 13 3.20 -9.67 -1.60
N LEU A 14 3.19 -10.81 -0.96
CA LEU A 14 2.47 -12.00 -1.41
C LEU A 14 1.13 -12.08 -0.68
N ILE A 15 0.14 -11.46 -1.27
CA ILE A 15 -1.17 -11.20 -0.65
C ILE A 15 -1.84 -12.45 -0.07
N ALA A 16 -1.75 -13.58 -0.77
CA ALA A 16 -2.43 -14.82 -0.39
C ALA A 16 -1.58 -15.76 0.48
N LEU A 17 -0.37 -15.34 0.84
CA LEU A 17 0.61 -16.13 1.59
C LEU A 17 1.19 -15.35 2.77
N PRO A 18 0.36 -14.84 3.70
CA PRO A 18 0.83 -14.00 4.80
C PRO A 18 1.88 -14.70 5.67
N GLU A 19 1.80 -16.03 5.78
CA GLU A 19 2.70 -16.85 6.61
C GLU A 19 4.01 -17.25 5.88
N ALA A 20 4.22 -16.84 4.63
CA ALA A 20 5.44 -17.15 3.91
C ALA A 20 6.65 -16.48 4.60
N GLU A 21 7.71 -17.26 4.86
CA GLU A 21 8.92 -16.75 5.48
C GLU A 21 9.54 -15.64 4.62
N GLY A 22 9.82 -14.49 5.24
CA GLY A 22 10.34 -13.31 4.57
C GLY A 22 9.29 -12.42 3.88
N ASN A 23 8.00 -12.80 3.91
CA ASN A 23 6.94 -11.94 3.40
C ASN A 23 6.75 -10.72 4.33
N TYR A 24 6.32 -9.62 3.78
CA TYR A 24 6.20 -8.35 4.50
C TYR A 24 4.98 -7.54 4.05
N LEU A 25 4.53 -6.65 4.93
CA LEU A 25 3.49 -5.67 4.62
C LEU A 25 4.06 -4.61 3.66
N GLU A 26 3.47 -4.52 2.48
CA GLU A 26 4.02 -3.74 1.37
C GLU A 26 3.29 -2.40 1.22
N SER A 27 4.05 -1.31 1.15
CA SER A 27 3.51 0.05 1.18
C SER A 27 2.82 0.45 -0.11
N SER A 28 3.46 0.26 -1.26
CA SER A 28 2.93 0.79 -2.51
C SER A 28 1.63 0.12 -2.94
N GLY A 29 1.54 -1.18 -2.83
CA GLY A 29 0.31 -1.93 -3.12
C GLY A 29 -0.82 -1.58 -2.15
N SER A 30 -0.51 -1.47 -0.86
CA SER A 30 -1.49 -1.03 0.15
C SER A 30 -2.02 0.37 -0.16
N LEU A 31 -1.14 1.32 -0.51
CA LEU A 31 -1.53 2.68 -0.89
C LEU A 31 -2.34 2.74 -2.19
N MET A 32 -2.03 1.90 -3.18
CA MET A 32 -2.81 1.80 -4.42
C MET A 32 -4.25 1.34 -4.11
N ILE A 33 -4.41 0.38 -3.22
CA ILE A 33 -5.72 -0.11 -2.78
C ILE A 33 -6.46 0.99 -2.01
N ALA A 34 -5.80 1.65 -1.06
CA ALA A 34 -6.37 2.77 -0.29
C ALA A 34 -6.88 3.89 -1.20
N TYR A 35 -6.01 4.37 -2.10
CA TYR A 35 -6.35 5.39 -3.10
C TYR A 35 -7.57 4.99 -3.94
N SER A 36 -7.55 3.76 -4.45
CA SER A 36 -8.62 3.28 -5.33
C SER A 36 -9.97 3.23 -4.62
N ILE A 37 -9.99 2.77 -3.36
CA ILE A 37 -11.21 2.70 -2.56
C ILE A 37 -11.73 4.10 -2.25
N MET A 38 -10.89 4.99 -1.71
CA MET A 38 -11.29 6.35 -1.34
C MET A 38 -11.80 7.12 -2.56
N LYS A 39 -11.07 7.07 -3.68
CA LYS A 39 -11.49 7.71 -4.92
C LYS A 39 -12.80 7.15 -5.46
N ALA A 40 -12.98 5.83 -5.44
CA ALA A 40 -14.21 5.20 -5.91
C ALA A 40 -15.41 5.57 -5.02
N CYS A 41 -15.23 5.73 -3.71
CA CYS A 41 -16.26 6.25 -2.82
C CYS A 41 -16.62 7.69 -3.15
N ARG A 42 -15.64 8.57 -3.33
CA ARG A 42 -15.87 9.98 -3.70
C ARG A 42 -16.56 10.12 -5.05
N LEU A 43 -16.29 9.23 -6.00
CA LEU A 43 -16.95 9.21 -7.32
C LEU A 43 -18.26 8.41 -7.33
N GLU A 44 -18.77 8.00 -6.17
CA GLU A 44 -20.01 7.22 -6.02
C GLU A 44 -20.00 5.86 -6.78
N LEU A 45 -18.81 5.34 -7.07
CA LEU A 45 -18.63 4.01 -7.69
C LEU A 45 -18.64 2.89 -6.65
N LEU A 46 -18.39 3.21 -5.38
CA LEU A 46 -18.52 2.34 -4.23
C LEU A 46 -19.37 3.03 -3.15
N LEU A 47 -20.06 2.21 -2.36
CA LEU A 47 -20.85 2.69 -1.22
C LEU A 47 -19.91 3.24 -0.14
N ALA A 48 -19.93 4.55 0.08
CA ALA A 48 -19.06 5.23 1.05
C ALA A 48 -19.27 4.68 2.46
N ASP A 49 -20.51 4.51 2.92
CA ASP A 49 -20.85 3.96 4.23
C ASP A 49 -20.21 2.60 4.51
N LYS A 50 -19.88 1.84 3.46
CA LYS A 50 -19.31 0.51 3.58
C LYS A 50 -17.79 0.47 3.40
N TYR A 51 -17.24 1.29 2.53
CA TYR A 51 -15.87 1.11 2.04
C TYR A 51 -14.94 2.27 2.36
N GLN A 52 -15.45 3.49 2.59
CA GLN A 52 -14.62 4.66 2.82
C GLN A 52 -13.66 4.46 4.00
N GLN A 53 -14.20 4.06 5.15
CA GLN A 53 -13.39 3.81 6.35
C GLN A 53 -12.29 2.78 6.10
N ILE A 54 -12.54 1.75 5.28
CA ILE A 54 -11.53 0.74 4.93
C ILE A 54 -10.36 1.38 4.18
N GLY A 55 -10.63 2.22 3.18
CA GLY A 55 -9.59 2.93 2.45
C GLY A 55 -8.75 3.85 3.34
N GLU A 56 -9.41 4.58 4.24
CA GLU A 56 -8.76 5.46 5.21
C GLU A 56 -7.89 4.70 6.22
N GLU A 57 -8.37 3.56 6.72
CA GLU A 57 -7.63 2.70 7.65
C GLU A 57 -6.36 2.13 7.00
N ILE A 58 -6.43 1.72 5.72
CA ILE A 58 -5.26 1.27 4.98
C ILE A 58 -4.26 2.42 4.84
N PHE A 59 -4.70 3.61 4.42
CA PHE A 59 -3.85 4.77 4.28
C PHE A 59 -3.16 5.13 5.60
N ARG A 60 -3.91 5.25 6.68
CA ARG A 60 -3.35 5.54 8.02
C ARG A 60 -2.39 4.45 8.48
N GLY A 61 -2.72 3.18 8.25
CA GLY A 61 -1.83 2.07 8.59
C GLY A 61 -0.46 2.17 7.93
N VAL A 62 -0.38 2.60 6.65
CA VAL A 62 0.91 2.85 6.00
C VAL A 62 1.63 4.05 6.64
N MET A 63 0.90 5.14 6.94
CA MET A 63 1.50 6.32 7.58
C MET A 63 2.07 6.00 8.95
N ASP A 64 1.32 5.23 9.75
CA ASP A 64 1.69 4.90 11.13
C ASP A 64 2.87 3.91 11.21
N LEU A 65 2.94 2.96 10.29
CA LEU A 65 3.91 1.86 10.35
C LEU A 65 5.15 2.07 9.48
N HIS A 66 5.03 2.74 8.34
CA HIS A 66 6.06 2.78 7.32
C HIS A 66 6.57 4.18 6.96
N LEU A 67 5.88 5.24 7.41
CA LEU A 67 6.36 6.61 7.26
C LEU A 67 7.16 6.99 8.52
N THR A 68 8.44 7.28 8.35
CA THR A 68 9.34 7.65 9.44
C THR A 68 9.88 9.06 9.24
N ASP A 69 10.12 9.76 10.33
CA ASP A 69 10.78 11.07 10.32
C ASP A 69 12.21 10.90 10.87
N HIS A 70 13.18 11.04 10.01
CA HIS A 70 14.58 11.09 10.40
C HIS A 70 15.35 12.09 9.52
N ASP A 71 16.42 12.64 10.04
CA ASP A 71 17.23 13.69 9.37
C ASP A 71 16.41 14.94 8.93
N GLY A 72 15.27 15.21 9.59
CA GLY A 72 14.38 16.31 9.26
C GLY A 72 13.59 16.10 7.96
N ARG A 73 13.41 14.86 7.55
CA ARG A 73 12.64 14.46 6.35
C ARG A 73 11.76 13.26 6.65
N LEU A 74 10.65 13.18 5.92
CA LEU A 74 9.78 12.02 5.91
C LEU A 74 10.29 10.99 4.90
N HIS A 75 10.36 9.75 5.33
CA HIS A 75 10.81 8.60 4.53
C HIS A 75 9.74 7.54 4.51
N LEU A 76 9.40 7.03 3.33
CA LEU A 76 8.43 5.96 3.15
C LEU A 76 9.15 4.65 2.85
N GLY A 77 9.14 3.74 3.80
CA GLY A 77 9.78 2.43 3.70
C GLY A 77 8.86 1.31 3.21
N HIS A 78 9.37 0.09 3.28
CA HIS A 78 8.64 -1.16 2.99
C HIS A 78 8.01 -1.23 1.59
N THR A 79 8.73 -0.72 0.59
CA THR A 79 8.32 -0.79 -0.81
C THR A 79 9.14 -1.84 -1.55
N CYS A 80 8.47 -2.72 -2.29
CA CYS A 80 9.13 -3.59 -3.25
C CYS A 80 9.70 -2.74 -4.39
N GLU A 81 11.02 -2.80 -4.61
CA GLU A 81 11.67 -1.99 -5.64
C GLU A 81 11.11 -2.33 -7.02
N VAL A 82 11.12 -3.60 -7.35
CA VAL A 82 10.59 -4.09 -8.61
C VAL A 82 10.16 -5.55 -8.46
N ALA A 83 8.99 -5.89 -8.96
CA ALA A 83 8.54 -7.27 -9.06
C ALA A 83 7.78 -7.46 -10.38
N GLY A 84 7.97 -8.61 -10.99
CA GLY A 84 7.27 -8.91 -12.22
C GLY A 84 7.75 -10.20 -12.87
N LEU A 85 7.01 -10.63 -13.87
CA LEU A 85 7.42 -11.74 -14.73
C LEU A 85 8.32 -11.19 -15.87
N GLY A 86 9.34 -11.91 -16.20
CA GLY A 86 10.26 -11.53 -17.26
C GLY A 86 10.65 -12.70 -18.15
N PRO A 87 11.25 -12.41 -19.31
CA PRO A 87 11.72 -13.45 -20.24
C PRO A 87 12.92 -14.24 -19.71
N ARG A 88 13.49 -13.81 -18.58
CA ARG A 88 14.62 -14.48 -17.94
C ARG A 88 14.14 -15.43 -16.87
N HIS A 89 14.86 -16.53 -16.68
CA HIS A 89 14.59 -17.52 -15.64
C HIS A 89 14.63 -16.94 -14.21
N GLU A 90 15.31 -15.81 -14.03
CA GLU A 90 15.44 -15.10 -12.76
C GLU A 90 14.10 -14.50 -12.26
N ARG A 91 13.18 -14.16 -13.18
CA ARG A 91 11.85 -13.61 -12.87
C ARG A 91 10.76 -14.63 -13.19
N ASN A 92 10.82 -15.75 -12.51
CA ASN A 92 10.01 -16.93 -12.79
C ASN A 92 8.63 -16.94 -12.10
N GLY A 93 8.32 -15.91 -11.27
CA GLY A 93 7.06 -15.80 -10.53
C GLY A 93 6.95 -16.71 -9.32
N SER A 94 8.04 -17.37 -8.89
CA SER A 94 8.04 -18.17 -7.67
C SER A 94 7.99 -17.28 -6.41
N VAL A 95 7.64 -17.90 -5.29
CA VAL A 95 7.67 -17.23 -3.97
C VAL A 95 9.09 -16.72 -3.66
N GLU A 96 10.07 -17.57 -3.89
CA GLU A 96 11.48 -17.27 -3.66
C GLU A 96 11.92 -16.06 -4.48
N TYR A 97 11.52 -15.99 -5.75
CA TYR A 97 11.82 -14.85 -6.60
C TYR A 97 11.19 -13.56 -6.04
N TYR A 98 9.88 -13.54 -5.78
CA TYR A 98 9.21 -12.34 -5.30
C TYR A 98 9.78 -11.83 -3.98
N LEU A 99 10.16 -12.72 -3.08
CA LEU A 99 10.74 -12.36 -1.78
C LEU A 99 12.26 -12.08 -1.84
N SER A 100 12.90 -12.34 -2.98
CA SER A 100 14.30 -11.95 -3.23
C SER A 100 14.48 -10.54 -3.75
N GLU A 101 13.40 -9.91 -4.23
CA GLU A 101 13.45 -8.52 -4.71
C GLU A 101 13.72 -7.55 -3.56
N PRO A 102 14.54 -6.50 -3.78
CA PRO A 102 14.86 -5.53 -2.73
C PRO A 102 13.64 -4.83 -2.17
N VAL A 103 13.63 -4.66 -0.86
CA VAL A 103 12.69 -3.79 -0.14
C VAL A 103 13.40 -2.47 0.12
N VAL A 104 12.86 -1.39 -0.40
CA VAL A 104 13.50 -0.08 -0.43
C VAL A 104 12.70 1.00 0.26
N GLU A 105 13.38 2.10 0.55
CA GLU A 105 12.82 3.34 1.08
C GLU A 105 12.81 4.40 -0.01
N ASP A 106 11.83 5.31 0.05
CA ASP A 106 11.69 6.47 -0.84
C ASP A 106 11.59 6.17 -2.34
N ASP A 107 11.03 5.01 -2.67
CA ASP A 107 10.75 4.68 -4.06
C ASP A 107 9.72 5.65 -4.66
N PRO A 108 10.01 6.27 -5.83
CA PRO A 108 9.10 7.24 -6.45
C PRO A 108 7.69 6.69 -6.74
N LYS A 109 7.55 5.39 -7.00
CA LYS A 109 6.25 4.73 -7.20
C LYS A 109 5.41 4.81 -5.93
N ALA A 110 6.00 4.48 -4.79
CA ALA A 110 5.31 4.53 -3.50
C ALA A 110 5.01 5.97 -3.07
N GLN A 111 5.97 6.88 -3.22
CA GLN A 111 5.78 8.30 -2.92
C GLN A 111 4.66 8.91 -3.78
N GLY A 112 4.63 8.61 -5.07
CA GLY A 112 3.61 9.11 -5.99
C GLY A 112 2.20 8.66 -5.58
N VAL A 113 2.01 7.38 -5.30
CA VAL A 113 0.70 6.88 -4.87
C VAL A 113 0.34 7.34 -3.44
N MET A 114 1.32 7.55 -2.56
CA MET A 114 1.08 8.15 -1.24
C MET A 114 0.50 9.56 -1.37
N MET A 115 1.06 10.40 -2.23
CA MET A 115 0.54 11.74 -2.49
C MET A 115 -0.88 11.71 -3.07
N MET A 116 -1.15 10.78 -3.99
CA MET A 116 -2.49 10.58 -4.56
C MET A 116 -3.50 10.13 -3.49
N ALA A 117 -3.13 9.17 -2.64
CA ALA A 117 -3.97 8.69 -1.55
C ALA A 117 -4.23 9.78 -0.50
N TYR A 118 -3.21 10.56 -0.16
CA TYR A 118 -3.33 11.71 0.74
C TYR A 118 -4.28 12.78 0.18
N GLY A 119 -4.20 13.05 -1.12
CA GLY A 119 -5.12 13.97 -1.79
C GLY A 119 -6.59 13.52 -1.67
N GLU A 120 -6.88 12.23 -1.91
CA GLU A 120 -8.23 11.69 -1.71
C GLU A 120 -8.66 11.74 -0.23
N TYR A 121 -7.74 11.41 0.69
CA TYR A 121 -8.01 11.51 2.14
C TYR A 121 -8.42 12.94 2.55
N LEU A 122 -7.70 13.96 2.08
CA LEU A 122 -8.05 15.35 2.34
C LEU A 122 -9.41 15.75 1.75
N LEU A 123 -9.72 15.31 0.52
CA LEU A 123 -10.99 15.61 -0.13
C LEU A 123 -12.19 15.01 0.61
N LEU A 124 -12.02 13.88 1.28
CA LEU A 124 -13.06 13.27 2.10
C LEU A 124 -13.33 14.05 3.39
N HIS A 125 -12.30 14.70 3.95
CA HIS A 125 -12.38 15.41 5.24
C HIS A 125 -12.56 16.92 5.12
N ASN A 126 -12.23 17.54 3.98
CA ASN A 126 -12.40 18.99 3.79
C ASN A 126 -13.83 19.39 3.39
N ASN A 127 -14.74 18.45 3.21
CA ASN A 127 -16.15 18.73 2.93
C ASN A 127 -17.01 18.84 4.20
N GLU A 128 -16.41 18.84 5.39
CA GLU A 128 -17.08 18.94 6.69
C GLU A 128 -17.10 20.37 7.26
N GLU A 129 -16.77 21.42 6.46
CA GLU A 129 -16.94 22.83 6.83
C GLU A 129 -18.21 23.47 6.22
#